data_24fd408e7d5c8ab378f8492523ca48c9
#
_entry.id   24fd408e7d5c8ab378f8492523ca48c9
#
_cell.length_a   1.000
_cell.length_b   1.000
_cell.length_c   1.000
_cell.angle_alpha   90.00
_cell.angle_beta   90.00
_cell.angle_gamma   90.00
#
_symmetry.space_group_name_H-M   'P 1'
#
loop_
_entity.id
_entity.type
_entity.pdbx_description
1 polymer ?
#
loop_
_entity_poly.entity_id
_entity_poly.type
_entity_poly.pdbx_seq_one_letter_code
_entity_poly.pdbx_strand_id
1 'polypeptide(L)'
;MSILGLAGISILLAGVRTTGMAAEVAETAPPLMPWQLSPEERHRLDALTDQDHVDMMAQLGIKELRPGRDGSGKPGVPNAANYDEALANPCPNYPDPLTLPGGGKVAAPDTWWRERRPQIVEDFEREVYGRIPPGVPSVSWSVARSLDTTVGGRPVHARLVIGHVDNSADPAISVDIKMAVVAPADARGPVPMLVMFGFGTMPDEPVPTFGPPRAGPADPPSTEQLVADGWGYVSLNTPSIQPDNGAGLTAGIIGLTNHGNRRKPDQWGALRAWGWGASRALDYLESDPSVDAKNVGIEGVSRYGKAALVTMAFDQRFAVALIGSSGEGGVKPHRRNYGESVENLTGGGGYHWMAGNFLKYGAAEATFGSKTANDIPVESNELLAMCAPRPVFVSYGIPEKGDAHWLDHHGSYMATVAAGEVYRLLGARDLGVTEDYRSVKMPPVNKGLLDGHLAWRQHDGGHEDRSNMKYFITWADQMLQHSHGGVPDMK
;
A
#
# COMPACT_ATOMS: atom_id res chain seq x y z
N MET A 1 8.00 86.92 -47.35
CA MET A 1 8.19 86.97 -45.88
C MET A 1 7.63 85.69 -45.34
N SER A 2 8.56 84.85 -44.96
CA SER A 2 8.38 83.41 -44.58
C SER A 2 8.33 83.30 -43.07
N ILE A 3 7.43 82.47 -42.53
CA ILE A 3 7.52 81.99 -41.17
C ILE A 3 7.37 80.51 -41.22
N LEU A 4 8.48 79.79 -40.83
CA LEU A 4 8.54 78.35 -40.62
C LEU A 4 7.79 77.96 -39.35
N GLY A 5 6.96 76.95 -39.42
CA GLY A 5 6.37 76.27 -38.26
C GLY A 5 7.05 74.93 -38.05
N LEU A 6 7.63 74.74 -36.86
CA LEU A 6 8.17 73.46 -36.41
C LEU A 6 7.01 72.52 -35.99
N ALA A 7 6.96 71.38 -36.58
CA ALA A 7 6.10 70.26 -36.13
C ALA A 7 6.86 69.40 -35.13
N GLY A 8 6.36 69.32 -33.90
CA GLY A 8 6.85 68.39 -32.86
C GLY A 8 6.29 67.01 -33.06
N ILE A 9 7.15 66.02 -33.15
CA ILE A 9 6.76 64.58 -33.19
C ILE A 9 6.70 64.07 -31.76
N SER A 10 5.50 63.74 -31.30
CA SER A 10 5.27 63.02 -30.04
C SER A 10 5.35 61.53 -30.31
N ILE A 11 6.37 60.88 -29.75
CA ILE A 11 6.49 59.41 -29.77
C ILE A 11 5.64 58.86 -28.64
N LEU A 12 4.50 58.16 -28.97
CA LEU A 12 3.76 57.34 -28.04
C LEU A 12 4.51 56.01 -27.86
N LEU A 13 5.04 55.79 -26.68
CA LEU A 13 5.47 54.47 -26.24
C LEU A 13 4.21 53.64 -25.88
N ALA A 14 3.84 52.70 -26.76
CA ALA A 14 2.85 51.67 -26.45
C ALA A 14 3.51 50.61 -25.57
N GLY A 15 3.16 50.60 -24.28
CA GLY A 15 3.54 49.55 -23.36
C GLY A 15 2.77 48.26 -23.70
N VAL A 16 3.49 47.23 -24.20
CA VAL A 16 2.95 45.90 -24.35
C VAL A 16 2.82 45.30 -22.96
N ARG A 17 1.61 45.21 -22.42
CA ARG A 17 1.29 44.38 -21.27
C ARG A 17 1.22 42.92 -21.78
N THR A 18 2.22 42.12 -21.50
CA THR A 18 2.14 40.66 -21.59
C THR A 18 1.27 40.17 -20.44
N THR A 19 -0.02 39.95 -20.70
CA THR A 19 -0.86 39.13 -19.82
C THR A 19 -0.39 37.68 -20.01
N GLY A 20 0.38 37.19 -19.05
CA GLY A 20 0.64 35.77 -18.91
C GLY A 20 -0.67 35.07 -18.64
N MET A 21 -1.26 34.42 -19.66
CA MET A 21 -2.29 33.42 -19.46
C MET A 21 -1.61 32.25 -18.74
N ALA A 22 -1.84 32.11 -17.43
CA ALA A 22 -1.66 30.84 -16.76
C ALA A 22 -2.59 29.85 -17.48
N ALA A 23 -2.02 28.82 -18.08
CA ALA A 23 -2.80 27.72 -18.62
C ALA A 23 -3.56 27.11 -17.43
N GLU A 24 -4.88 27.24 -17.46
CA GLU A 24 -5.78 26.54 -16.56
C GLU A 24 -5.61 25.06 -16.85
N VAL A 25 -4.89 24.35 -15.95
CA VAL A 25 -4.77 22.90 -16.02
C VAL A 25 -6.18 22.36 -15.83
N ALA A 26 -6.77 21.85 -16.91
CA ALA A 26 -8.07 21.22 -16.84
C ALA A 26 -7.98 20.08 -15.81
N GLU A 27 -8.67 20.26 -14.71
CA GLU A 27 -8.78 19.26 -13.63
C GLU A 27 -9.45 18.03 -14.23
N THR A 28 -8.66 17.01 -14.56
CA THR A 28 -9.23 15.73 -14.98
C THR A 28 -10.01 15.19 -13.80
N ALA A 29 -11.32 14.99 -13.99
CA ALA A 29 -12.17 14.42 -12.97
C ALA A 29 -11.53 13.16 -12.40
N PRO A 30 -11.54 12.94 -11.06
CA PRO A 30 -10.96 11.75 -10.47
C PRO A 30 -11.61 10.50 -11.09
N PRO A 31 -10.86 9.40 -11.25
CA PRO A 31 -11.42 8.17 -11.76
C PRO A 31 -12.62 7.76 -10.89
N LEU A 32 -13.74 7.46 -11.55
CA LEU A 32 -14.97 7.06 -10.86
C LEU A 32 -14.72 5.74 -10.09
N MET A 33 -15.24 5.70 -8.88
CA MET A 33 -15.20 4.46 -8.09
C MET A 33 -16.13 3.41 -8.72
N PRO A 34 -15.87 2.09 -8.55
CA PRO A 34 -16.64 1.04 -9.19
C PRO A 34 -18.16 1.16 -9.03
N TRP A 35 -18.63 1.69 -7.89
CA TRP A 35 -20.07 1.92 -7.64
C TRP A 35 -20.65 3.18 -8.29
N GLN A 36 -19.80 4.08 -8.76
CA GLN A 36 -20.19 5.30 -9.48
C GLN A 36 -20.27 5.06 -11.00
N LEU A 37 -19.74 3.93 -11.47
CA LEU A 37 -19.76 3.56 -12.87
C LEU A 37 -21.16 3.14 -13.33
N SER A 38 -21.52 3.49 -14.56
CA SER A 38 -22.71 2.96 -15.22
C SER A 38 -22.58 1.42 -15.38
N PRO A 39 -23.69 0.68 -15.51
CA PRO A 39 -23.66 -0.75 -15.81
C PRO A 39 -22.88 -1.07 -17.10
N GLU A 40 -23.00 -0.22 -18.13
CA GLU A 40 -22.29 -0.37 -19.41
C GLU A 40 -20.78 -0.23 -19.21
N GLU A 41 -20.35 0.80 -18.45
CA GLU A 41 -18.94 1.03 -18.20
C GLU A 41 -18.33 -0.10 -17.35
N ARG A 42 -19.04 -0.58 -16.34
CA ARG A 42 -18.60 -1.76 -15.58
C ARG A 42 -18.43 -2.97 -16.48
N HIS A 43 -19.42 -3.28 -17.31
CA HIS A 43 -19.35 -4.41 -18.23
C HIS A 43 -18.17 -4.28 -19.21
N ARG A 44 -17.90 -3.05 -19.69
CA ARG A 44 -16.76 -2.78 -20.56
C ARG A 44 -15.43 -3.03 -19.85
N LEU A 45 -15.28 -2.57 -18.61
CA LEU A 45 -14.07 -2.79 -17.80
C LEU A 45 -13.90 -4.27 -17.43
N ASP A 46 -14.99 -4.98 -17.11
CA ASP A 46 -14.95 -6.41 -16.84
C ASP A 46 -14.46 -7.18 -18.08
N ALA A 47 -14.99 -6.89 -19.27
CA ALA A 47 -14.56 -7.53 -20.50
C ALA A 47 -13.08 -7.27 -20.84
N LEU A 48 -12.57 -6.05 -20.59
CA LEU A 48 -11.16 -5.72 -20.76
C LEU A 48 -10.27 -6.42 -19.72
N THR A 49 -10.75 -6.54 -18.50
CA THR A 49 -10.08 -7.28 -17.41
C THR A 49 -9.96 -8.76 -17.77
N ASP A 50 -11.05 -9.39 -18.23
CA ASP A 50 -11.05 -10.78 -18.66
C ASP A 50 -10.09 -11.02 -19.84
N GLN A 51 -10.07 -10.08 -20.79
CA GLN A 51 -9.17 -10.17 -21.93
C GLN A 51 -7.70 -10.08 -21.51
N ASP A 52 -7.33 -9.18 -20.60
CA ASP A 52 -5.96 -9.07 -20.10
C ASP A 52 -5.55 -10.33 -19.31
N HIS A 53 -6.47 -10.88 -18.50
CA HIS A 53 -6.26 -12.11 -17.76
C HIS A 53 -6.00 -13.31 -18.68
N VAL A 54 -6.83 -13.49 -19.70
CA VAL A 54 -6.67 -14.56 -20.70
C VAL A 54 -5.33 -14.43 -21.44
N ASP A 55 -4.95 -13.22 -21.82
CA ASP A 55 -3.66 -13.00 -22.49
C ASP A 55 -2.46 -13.30 -21.58
N MET A 56 -2.54 -12.96 -20.29
CA MET A 56 -1.49 -13.31 -19.33
C MET A 56 -1.38 -14.82 -19.17
N MET A 57 -2.52 -15.53 -19.08
CA MET A 57 -2.54 -17.00 -19.08
C MET A 57 -1.89 -17.57 -20.33
N ALA A 58 -2.19 -17.01 -21.50
CA ALA A 58 -1.61 -17.45 -22.77
C ALA A 58 -0.09 -17.23 -22.82
N GLN A 59 0.41 -16.08 -22.35
CA GLN A 59 1.85 -15.80 -22.25
C GLN A 59 2.56 -16.83 -21.37
N LEU A 60 1.92 -17.30 -20.30
CA LEU A 60 2.46 -18.28 -19.37
C LEU A 60 2.24 -19.73 -19.80
N GLY A 61 1.47 -19.99 -20.84
CA GLY A 61 1.09 -21.35 -21.24
C GLY A 61 0.15 -22.04 -20.25
N ILE A 62 -0.66 -21.26 -19.53
CA ILE A 62 -1.70 -21.75 -18.61
C ILE A 62 -2.98 -21.94 -19.41
N LYS A 63 -3.57 -23.15 -19.32
CA LYS A 63 -4.85 -23.48 -19.96
C LYS A 63 -6.02 -23.32 -19.03
N GLU A 64 -5.82 -23.67 -17.75
CA GLU A 64 -6.86 -23.63 -16.72
C GLU A 64 -6.27 -23.21 -15.37
N LEU A 65 -7.01 -22.35 -14.66
CA LEU A 65 -6.74 -21.97 -13.28
C LEU A 65 -7.72 -22.65 -12.33
N ARG A 66 -7.25 -23.02 -11.14
CA ARG A 66 -8.14 -23.44 -10.07
C ARG A 66 -9.00 -22.25 -9.63
N PRO A 67 -10.31 -22.47 -9.38
CA PRO A 67 -11.17 -21.39 -8.92
C PRO A 67 -10.79 -20.91 -7.53
N GLY A 68 -10.90 -19.59 -7.29
CA GLY A 68 -10.70 -18.98 -5.98
C GLY A 68 -11.69 -19.53 -4.93
N ARG A 69 -11.31 -19.50 -3.67
CA ARG A 69 -12.15 -19.99 -2.58
C ARG A 69 -13.37 -19.09 -2.37
N ASP A 70 -14.51 -19.71 -2.12
CA ASP A 70 -15.72 -19.00 -1.69
C ASP A 70 -15.67 -18.77 -0.17
N GLY A 71 -15.53 -17.51 0.23
CA GLY A 71 -15.45 -17.10 1.63
C GLY A 71 -16.79 -16.92 2.33
N SER A 72 -17.92 -17.24 1.66
CA SER A 72 -19.28 -16.99 2.21
C SER A 72 -19.63 -17.80 3.45
N GLY A 73 -18.91 -18.90 3.70
CA GLY A 73 -19.20 -19.84 4.78
C GLY A 73 -20.52 -20.61 4.62
N LYS A 74 -21.17 -20.54 3.45
CA LYS A 74 -22.45 -21.22 3.18
C LYS A 74 -22.20 -22.72 2.99
N PRO A 75 -23.01 -23.61 3.62
CA PRO A 75 -22.90 -25.04 3.42
C PRO A 75 -23.15 -25.45 1.96
N GLY A 76 -22.34 -26.39 1.45
CA GLY A 76 -22.53 -26.99 0.14
C GLY A 76 -22.12 -26.11 -1.06
N VAL A 77 -21.51 -24.96 -0.82
CA VAL A 77 -20.97 -24.15 -1.90
C VAL A 77 -19.74 -24.87 -2.48
N PRO A 78 -19.67 -25.04 -3.81
CA PRO A 78 -18.48 -25.56 -4.45
C PRO A 78 -17.27 -24.69 -4.10
N ASN A 79 -16.13 -25.33 -3.81
CA ASN A 79 -14.90 -24.60 -3.53
C ASN A 79 -14.93 -23.69 -2.29
N ALA A 80 -15.74 -24.06 -1.27
CA ALA A 80 -15.81 -23.32 -0.01
C ALA A 80 -14.43 -23.15 0.63
N ALA A 81 -14.19 -21.99 1.21
CA ALA A 81 -12.99 -21.74 2.02
C ALA A 81 -12.95 -22.66 3.23
N ASN A 82 -11.77 -23.16 3.57
CA ASN A 82 -11.56 -23.90 4.80
C ASN A 82 -11.50 -22.92 5.99
N TYR A 83 -12.23 -23.23 7.05
CA TYR A 83 -12.17 -22.53 8.35
C TYR A 83 -11.88 -23.47 9.52
N ASP A 84 -11.45 -24.71 9.22
CA ASP A 84 -11.01 -25.68 10.22
C ASP A 84 -9.49 -25.58 10.41
N GLU A 85 -9.06 -25.17 11.58
CA GLU A 85 -7.62 -25.06 11.95
C GLU A 85 -6.88 -26.39 11.81
N ALA A 86 -7.56 -27.53 12.03
CA ALA A 86 -6.94 -28.85 11.89
C ALA A 86 -6.50 -29.14 10.43
N LEU A 87 -7.12 -28.48 9.46
CA LEU A 87 -6.82 -28.61 8.03
C LEU A 87 -6.03 -27.42 7.47
N ALA A 88 -5.70 -26.45 8.31
CA ALA A 88 -5.14 -25.17 7.88
C ALA A 88 -3.68 -25.23 7.45
N ASN A 89 -2.88 -26.17 7.96
CA ASN A 89 -1.42 -26.24 7.72
C ASN A 89 -0.98 -27.48 6.93
N PRO A 90 -1.38 -27.63 5.64
CA PRO A 90 -0.92 -28.76 4.82
C PRO A 90 0.57 -28.68 4.54
N CYS A 91 1.17 -27.49 4.57
CA CYS A 91 2.58 -27.19 4.38
C CYS A 91 3.11 -26.35 5.56
N PRO A 92 3.39 -26.97 6.72
CA PRO A 92 3.64 -26.25 7.97
C PRO A 92 5.00 -25.54 8.03
N ASN A 93 5.93 -25.88 7.12
CA ASN A 93 7.27 -25.30 7.11
C ASN A 93 7.33 -24.16 6.11
N TYR A 94 7.46 -22.94 6.61
CA TYR A 94 7.71 -21.77 5.77
C TYR A 94 9.17 -21.73 5.32
N PRO A 95 9.49 -21.08 4.20
CA PRO A 95 10.86 -20.75 3.85
C PRO A 95 11.55 -20.02 5.01
N ASP A 96 12.74 -20.49 5.36
CA ASP A 96 13.55 -19.87 6.42
C ASP A 96 14.32 -18.68 5.83
N PRO A 97 14.02 -17.43 6.28
CA PRO A 97 14.71 -16.25 5.78
C PRO A 97 16.20 -16.24 6.11
N LEU A 98 16.64 -17.04 7.07
CA LEU A 98 18.05 -17.15 7.47
C LEU A 98 18.75 -18.38 6.89
N THR A 99 18.20 -18.97 5.82
CA THR A 99 18.86 -20.06 5.06
C THR A 99 19.08 -19.62 3.62
N LEU A 100 20.33 -19.70 3.15
CA LEU A 100 20.71 -19.45 1.76
C LEU A 100 20.23 -20.61 0.86
N PRO A 101 19.98 -20.40 -0.45
CA PRO A 101 19.55 -21.46 -1.39
C PRO A 101 20.45 -22.70 -1.40
N GLY A 102 21.75 -22.55 -1.08
CA GLY A 102 22.71 -23.65 -0.95
C GLY A 102 22.71 -24.33 0.43
N GLY A 103 21.77 -24.02 1.33
CA GLY A 103 21.67 -24.60 2.69
C GLY A 103 22.56 -23.95 3.74
N GLY A 104 23.37 -22.94 3.39
CA GLY A 104 24.18 -22.17 4.33
C GLY A 104 23.31 -21.29 5.24
N LYS A 105 23.73 -21.13 6.51
CA LYS A 105 23.02 -20.28 7.47
C LYS A 105 23.48 -18.83 7.42
N VAL A 106 22.52 -17.91 7.49
CA VAL A 106 22.73 -16.46 7.63
C VAL A 106 22.90 -16.16 9.12
N ALA A 107 24.15 -16.08 9.58
CA ALA A 107 24.47 -15.87 10.99
C ALA A 107 24.96 -14.44 11.32
N ALA A 108 25.11 -13.58 10.31
CA ALA A 108 25.59 -12.23 10.48
C ALA A 108 24.73 -11.21 9.69
N PRO A 109 24.54 -9.97 10.22
CA PRO A 109 23.83 -8.93 9.52
C PRO A 109 24.35 -8.63 8.11
N ASP A 110 25.68 -8.67 7.92
CA ASP A 110 26.30 -8.42 6.62
C ASP A 110 25.88 -9.45 5.56
N THR A 111 25.82 -10.75 5.92
CA THR A 111 25.33 -11.81 5.03
C THR A 111 23.85 -11.62 4.68
N TRP A 112 23.05 -11.16 5.66
CA TRP A 112 21.65 -10.80 5.38
C TRP A 112 21.56 -9.72 4.32
N TRP A 113 22.23 -8.59 4.52
CA TRP A 113 22.13 -7.44 3.63
C TRP A 113 22.71 -7.66 2.25
N ARG A 114 23.87 -8.37 2.15
CA ARG A 114 24.59 -8.52 0.88
C ARG A 114 24.19 -9.74 0.07
N GLU A 115 23.69 -10.77 0.72
CA GLU A 115 23.42 -12.04 0.05
C GLU A 115 21.94 -12.43 0.12
N ARG A 116 21.41 -12.68 1.33
CA ARG A 116 20.11 -13.31 1.47
C ARG A 116 18.94 -12.38 1.11
N ARG A 117 18.91 -11.17 1.65
CA ARG A 117 17.85 -10.19 1.36
C ARG A 117 17.72 -9.90 -0.14
N PRO A 118 18.80 -9.66 -0.92
CA PRO A 118 18.72 -9.49 -2.37
C PRO A 118 18.08 -10.68 -3.11
N GLN A 119 18.35 -11.91 -2.65
CA GLN A 119 17.73 -13.11 -3.23
C GLN A 119 16.23 -13.17 -2.97
N ILE A 120 15.79 -12.85 -1.75
CA ILE A 120 14.37 -12.77 -1.39
C ILE A 120 13.68 -11.67 -2.19
N VAL A 121 14.30 -10.49 -2.33
CA VAL A 121 13.79 -9.39 -3.16
C VAL A 121 13.59 -9.85 -4.59
N GLU A 122 14.60 -10.52 -5.19
CA GLU A 122 14.55 -11.03 -6.56
C GLU A 122 13.41 -12.03 -6.75
N ASP A 123 13.20 -12.93 -5.80
CA ASP A 123 12.13 -13.92 -5.88
C ASP A 123 10.74 -13.27 -5.75
N PHE A 124 10.55 -12.29 -4.86
CA PHE A 124 9.31 -11.51 -4.78
C PHE A 124 9.05 -10.69 -6.04
N GLU A 125 10.08 -10.04 -6.59
CA GLU A 125 9.94 -9.26 -7.83
C GLU A 125 9.62 -10.15 -9.02
N ARG A 126 10.28 -11.28 -9.15
CA ARG A 126 10.06 -12.18 -10.29
C ARG A 126 8.71 -12.89 -10.22
N GLU A 127 8.32 -13.37 -9.03
CA GLU A 127 7.25 -14.35 -8.92
C GLU A 127 5.96 -13.80 -8.29
N VAL A 128 6.03 -12.76 -7.47
CA VAL A 128 4.89 -12.35 -6.63
C VAL A 128 4.35 -10.95 -6.97
N TYR A 129 5.17 -9.90 -6.84
CA TYR A 129 4.68 -8.52 -7.01
C TYR A 129 5.12 -7.85 -8.32
N GLY A 130 6.11 -8.39 -8.98
CA GLY A 130 6.66 -7.91 -10.24
C GLY A 130 7.72 -6.82 -10.10
N ARG A 131 8.57 -6.72 -11.12
CA ARG A 131 9.66 -5.75 -11.22
C ARG A 131 9.14 -4.40 -11.67
N ILE A 132 9.61 -3.36 -11.03
CA ILE A 132 9.51 -2.00 -11.57
C ILE A 132 10.47 -1.91 -12.76
N PRO A 133 10.00 -1.50 -13.95
CA PRO A 133 10.89 -1.39 -15.11
C PRO A 133 11.95 -0.30 -14.89
N PRO A 134 13.14 -0.44 -15.46
CA PRO A 134 14.11 0.65 -15.46
C PRO A 134 13.59 1.86 -16.23
N GLY A 135 13.93 3.06 -15.80
CA GLY A 135 13.60 4.30 -16.52
C GLY A 135 12.14 4.72 -16.37
N VAL A 136 11.48 4.41 -15.25
CA VAL A 136 10.18 5.01 -14.93
C VAL A 136 10.30 6.52 -14.97
N PRO A 137 9.37 7.25 -15.66
CA PRO A 137 9.47 8.69 -15.82
C PRO A 137 9.50 9.47 -14.51
N SER A 138 10.12 10.65 -14.54
CA SER A 138 10.22 11.55 -13.40
C SER A 138 8.84 12.15 -13.04
N VAL A 139 8.71 12.60 -11.78
CA VAL A 139 7.50 13.26 -11.29
C VAL A 139 7.82 14.72 -10.97
N SER A 140 6.99 15.62 -11.50
CA SER A 140 7.01 17.05 -11.16
C SER A 140 5.84 17.37 -10.25
N TRP A 141 6.12 18.06 -9.12
CA TRP A 141 5.13 18.33 -8.08
C TRP A 141 4.62 19.76 -8.11
N SER A 142 3.32 19.93 -7.87
CA SER A 142 2.68 21.22 -7.72
C SER A 142 1.63 21.18 -6.62
N VAL A 143 1.43 22.32 -5.93
CA VAL A 143 0.34 22.50 -4.98
C VAL A 143 -0.86 23.07 -5.73
N ALA A 144 -1.90 22.26 -5.89
CA ALA A 144 -3.12 22.68 -6.60
C ALA A 144 -4.06 23.50 -5.71
N ARG A 145 -4.10 23.19 -4.40
CA ARG A 145 -4.96 23.87 -3.43
C ARG A 145 -4.31 23.87 -2.06
N SER A 146 -4.49 24.97 -1.29
CA SER A 146 -4.14 25.04 0.12
C SER A 146 -5.37 25.44 0.94
N LEU A 147 -5.49 24.90 2.15
CA LEU A 147 -6.61 25.14 3.04
C LEU A 147 -6.14 25.15 4.49
N ASP A 148 -6.50 26.19 5.23
CA ASP A 148 -6.40 26.22 6.69
C ASP A 148 -7.77 25.83 7.25
N THR A 149 -7.80 24.77 8.04
CA THR A 149 -9.03 24.20 8.59
C THR A 149 -8.78 23.48 9.92
N THR A 150 -9.69 22.63 10.34
CA THR A 150 -9.53 21.80 11.54
C THR A 150 -9.77 20.32 11.22
N VAL A 151 -9.03 19.44 11.90
CA VAL A 151 -9.24 17.99 11.92
C VAL A 151 -9.37 17.57 13.38
N GLY A 152 -10.49 16.95 13.77
CA GLY A 152 -10.79 16.64 15.17
C GLY A 152 -10.75 17.86 16.11
N GLY A 153 -11.10 19.06 15.61
CA GLY A 153 -11.04 20.32 16.34
C GLY A 153 -9.64 20.94 16.47
N ARG A 154 -8.60 20.31 15.95
CA ARG A 154 -7.22 20.85 15.94
C ARG A 154 -6.95 21.61 14.63
N PRO A 155 -6.30 22.79 14.69
CA PRO A 155 -5.97 23.56 13.49
C PRO A 155 -4.92 22.81 12.65
N VAL A 156 -5.12 22.78 11.32
CA VAL A 156 -4.23 22.14 10.36
C VAL A 156 -4.00 23.00 9.13
N HIS A 157 -2.83 22.85 8.52
CA HIS A 157 -2.53 23.26 7.16
C HIS A 157 -2.69 22.06 6.23
N ALA A 158 -3.61 22.12 5.28
CA ALA A 158 -3.86 21.07 4.31
C ALA A 158 -3.50 21.54 2.90
N ARG A 159 -2.87 20.69 2.10
CA ARG A 159 -2.51 20.96 0.71
C ARG A 159 -2.92 19.80 -0.16
N LEU A 160 -3.64 20.09 -1.25
CA LEU A 160 -3.81 19.14 -2.36
C LEU A 160 -2.58 19.26 -3.25
N VAL A 161 -1.82 18.19 -3.34
CA VAL A 161 -0.57 18.13 -4.10
C VAL A 161 -0.76 17.18 -5.27
N ILE A 162 -0.34 17.62 -6.46
CA ILE A 162 -0.40 16.85 -7.70
C ILE A 162 1.02 16.57 -8.18
N GLY A 163 1.34 15.30 -8.37
CA GLY A 163 2.59 14.83 -8.96
C GLY A 163 2.37 14.39 -10.40
N HIS A 164 2.66 15.24 -11.38
CA HIS A 164 2.58 14.89 -12.79
C HIS A 164 3.76 14.01 -13.18
N VAL A 165 3.46 12.80 -13.67
CA VAL A 165 4.47 11.88 -14.20
C VAL A 165 4.75 12.27 -15.65
N ASP A 166 6.02 12.48 -16.00
CA ASP A 166 6.42 12.85 -17.36
C ASP A 166 5.92 11.79 -18.38
N ASN A 167 4.95 12.18 -19.19
CA ASN A 167 4.37 11.36 -20.23
C ASN A 167 4.74 11.82 -21.64
N SER A 168 5.81 12.60 -21.79
CA SER A 168 6.25 13.15 -23.08
C SER A 168 6.51 12.07 -24.14
N ALA A 169 6.91 10.86 -23.71
CA ALA A 169 7.12 9.71 -24.60
C ALA A 169 5.81 9.03 -25.03
N ASP A 170 4.71 9.21 -24.26
CA ASP A 170 3.38 8.66 -24.58
C ASP A 170 2.27 9.59 -24.06
N PRO A 171 1.99 10.71 -24.76
CA PRO A 171 1.02 11.71 -24.31
C PRO A 171 -0.43 11.20 -24.19
N ALA A 172 -0.72 10.02 -24.73
CA ALA A 172 -2.07 9.43 -24.65
C ALA A 172 -2.39 8.90 -23.22
N ILE A 173 -1.36 8.64 -22.40
CA ILE A 173 -1.52 8.14 -21.05
C ILE A 173 -1.00 9.20 -20.07
N SER A 174 -1.89 9.78 -19.27
CA SER A 174 -1.53 10.74 -18.20
C SER A 174 -1.67 10.10 -16.85
N VAL A 175 -0.68 10.35 -15.97
CA VAL A 175 -0.69 9.91 -14.58
C VAL A 175 -0.38 11.12 -13.69
N ASP A 176 -1.37 11.50 -12.89
CA ASP A 176 -1.28 12.58 -11.93
C ASP A 176 -1.49 12.03 -10.52
N ILE A 177 -0.40 11.81 -9.79
CA ILE A 177 -0.43 11.33 -8.41
C ILE A 177 -1.11 12.40 -7.55
N LYS A 178 -2.30 12.09 -7.01
CA LYS A 178 -3.04 13.01 -6.14
C LYS A 178 -2.85 12.64 -4.68
N MET A 179 -2.51 13.62 -3.85
CA MET A 179 -2.44 13.42 -2.41
C MET A 179 -2.85 14.68 -1.64
N ALA A 180 -3.52 14.47 -0.52
CA ALA A 180 -3.75 15.53 0.47
C ALA A 180 -2.67 15.40 1.56
N VAL A 181 -1.85 16.43 1.73
CA VAL A 181 -0.83 16.53 2.78
C VAL A 181 -1.37 17.45 3.87
N VAL A 182 -1.51 16.91 5.09
CA VAL A 182 -2.12 17.60 6.22
C VAL A 182 -1.19 17.59 7.41
N ALA A 183 -0.84 18.74 7.92
CA ALA A 183 0.04 18.89 9.08
C ALA A 183 -0.60 19.80 10.15
N PRO A 184 -0.37 19.57 11.46
CA PRO A 184 -0.80 20.46 12.53
C PRO A 184 -0.27 21.89 12.32
N ALA A 185 -1.16 22.88 12.40
CA ALA A 185 -0.80 24.29 12.17
C ALA A 185 -0.05 24.91 13.37
N ASP A 186 -0.17 24.30 14.56
CA ASP A 186 0.46 24.74 15.79
C ASP A 186 1.80 24.00 16.09
N ALA A 187 2.29 23.21 15.12
CA ALA A 187 3.57 22.51 15.23
C ALA A 187 4.75 23.49 15.38
N ARG A 188 5.67 23.18 16.29
CA ARG A 188 6.86 24.02 16.54
C ARG A 188 8.08 23.65 15.70
N GLY A 189 7.95 22.66 14.84
CA GLY A 189 9.01 22.14 13.97
C GLY A 189 8.47 21.11 13.01
N PRO A 190 9.34 20.42 12.25
CA PRO A 190 8.94 19.34 11.38
C PRO A 190 8.23 18.21 12.16
N VAL A 191 7.16 17.66 11.60
CA VAL A 191 6.35 16.62 12.24
C VAL A 191 6.51 15.27 11.53
N PRO A 192 6.40 14.14 12.25
CA PRO A 192 6.29 12.84 11.63
C PRO A 192 5.01 12.76 10.81
N MET A 193 5.03 12.00 9.72
CA MET A 193 3.90 11.86 8.81
C MET A 193 3.53 10.40 8.61
N LEU A 194 2.24 10.10 8.50
CA LEU A 194 1.77 8.79 8.08
C LEU A 194 1.17 8.87 6.68
N VAL A 195 1.80 8.21 5.71
CA VAL A 195 1.24 8.05 4.36
C VAL A 195 0.20 6.95 4.41
N MET A 196 -1.05 7.31 4.17
CA MET A 196 -2.21 6.44 4.21
C MET A 196 -2.72 6.20 2.80
N PHE A 197 -2.73 4.96 2.35
CA PHE A 197 -3.36 4.62 1.07
C PHE A 197 -4.86 4.85 1.14
N GLY A 198 -5.41 5.60 0.18
CA GLY A 198 -6.81 5.99 0.20
C GLY A 198 -7.24 6.71 -1.07
N PHE A 199 -7.91 7.84 -0.91
CA PHE A 199 -8.59 8.56 -2.00
C PHE A 199 -8.04 9.97 -2.27
N GLY A 200 -7.02 10.42 -1.55
CA GLY A 200 -6.47 11.77 -1.71
C GLY A 200 -7.43 12.87 -1.25
N THR A 201 -8.29 12.57 -0.29
CA THR A 201 -9.38 13.43 0.16
C THR A 201 -8.86 14.54 1.06
N MET A 202 -9.20 15.79 0.75
CA MET A 202 -8.95 16.95 1.61
C MET A 202 -9.86 16.93 2.86
N PRO A 203 -9.47 17.57 3.98
CA PRO A 203 -10.27 17.56 5.22
C PRO A 203 -11.68 18.11 5.10
N ASP A 204 -11.95 18.98 4.11
CA ASP A 204 -13.28 19.57 3.84
C ASP A 204 -14.10 18.77 2.79
N GLU A 205 -13.57 17.65 2.32
CA GLU A 205 -14.23 16.76 1.37
C GLU A 205 -14.79 15.51 2.07
N PRO A 206 -15.92 14.95 1.59
CA PRO A 206 -16.47 13.73 2.16
C PRO A 206 -15.53 12.55 1.93
N VAL A 207 -15.18 11.84 2.99
CA VAL A 207 -14.44 10.58 2.88
C VAL A 207 -15.39 9.49 2.39
N PRO A 208 -15.08 8.76 1.32
CA PRO A 208 -15.86 7.61 0.89
C PRO A 208 -15.98 6.57 2.03
N THR A 209 -17.20 6.19 2.36
CA THR A 209 -17.46 5.18 3.39
C THR A 209 -17.88 3.87 2.74
N PHE A 210 -17.37 2.77 3.25
CA PHE A 210 -17.67 1.41 2.77
C PHE A 210 -18.48 0.64 3.80
N GLY A 211 -19.56 0.01 3.33
CA GLY A 211 -20.44 -0.80 4.16
C GLY A 211 -21.49 -0.01 4.97
N PRO A 212 -22.35 -0.69 5.71
CA PRO A 212 -23.36 -0.05 6.53
C PRO A 212 -22.73 0.74 7.69
N PRO A 213 -23.41 1.80 8.17
CA PRO A 213 -22.97 2.51 9.37
C PRO A 213 -22.78 1.54 10.55
N ARG A 214 -21.65 1.64 11.23
CA ARG A 214 -21.39 0.78 12.39
C ARG A 214 -22.18 1.25 13.60
N ALA A 215 -22.80 0.29 14.30
CA ALA A 215 -23.52 0.56 15.53
C ALA A 215 -22.56 0.64 16.73
N GLY A 216 -22.78 1.59 17.62
CA GLY A 216 -22.05 1.76 18.89
C GLY A 216 -20.96 2.83 18.87
N PRO A 217 -20.38 3.14 20.03
CA PRO A 217 -19.28 4.09 20.13
C PRO A 217 -18.06 3.56 19.41
N ALA A 218 -17.48 4.39 18.54
CA ALA A 218 -16.27 4.10 17.79
C ALA A 218 -15.16 5.06 18.25
N ASP A 219 -13.90 4.61 18.18
CA ASP A 219 -12.77 5.52 18.29
C ASP A 219 -12.85 6.61 17.20
N PRO A 220 -12.29 7.80 17.44
CA PRO A 220 -12.22 8.85 16.42
C PRO A 220 -11.55 8.34 15.13
N PRO A 221 -11.81 8.98 13.98
CA PRO A 221 -11.07 8.70 12.75
C PRO A 221 -9.55 8.72 12.97
N SER A 222 -8.82 7.86 12.28
CA SER A 222 -7.36 7.74 12.42
C SER A 222 -6.64 9.06 12.16
N THR A 223 -7.12 9.86 11.21
CA THR A 223 -6.59 11.18 10.90
C THR A 223 -6.75 12.18 12.06
N GLU A 224 -7.86 12.11 12.79
CA GLU A 224 -8.08 12.94 13.99
C GLU A 224 -7.14 12.54 15.12
N GLN A 225 -6.93 11.23 15.32
CA GLN A 225 -6.02 10.71 16.32
C GLN A 225 -4.57 11.13 16.04
N LEU A 226 -4.12 11.03 14.77
CA LEU A 226 -2.79 11.47 14.34
C LEU A 226 -2.57 12.96 14.63
N VAL A 227 -3.48 13.81 14.18
CA VAL A 227 -3.36 15.27 14.38
C VAL A 227 -3.44 15.64 15.85
N ALA A 228 -4.29 14.98 16.65
CA ALA A 228 -4.39 15.21 18.08
C ALA A 228 -3.08 14.94 18.82
N ASP A 229 -2.29 13.99 18.29
CA ASP A 229 -1.01 13.56 18.86
C ASP A 229 0.21 14.25 18.22
N GLY A 230 -0.03 15.25 17.35
CA GLY A 230 1.04 16.05 16.73
C GLY A 230 1.65 15.45 15.47
N TRP A 231 1.14 14.31 14.98
CA TRP A 231 1.49 13.76 13.66
C TRP A 231 0.72 14.48 12.56
N GLY A 232 1.33 14.55 11.38
CA GLY A 232 0.61 14.83 10.15
C GLY A 232 0.25 13.54 9.42
N TYR A 233 -0.53 13.67 8.34
CA TYR A 233 -0.86 12.55 7.49
C TYR A 233 -0.88 12.94 6.01
N VAL A 234 -0.72 11.95 5.16
CA VAL A 234 -0.91 12.06 3.72
C VAL A 234 -2.01 11.09 3.29
N SER A 235 -3.12 11.60 2.77
CA SER A 235 -4.11 10.76 2.10
C SER A 235 -3.69 10.61 0.64
N LEU A 236 -3.16 9.44 0.26
CA LEU A 236 -2.65 9.17 -1.09
C LEU A 236 -3.71 8.48 -1.93
N ASN A 237 -4.06 9.07 -3.08
CA ASN A 237 -5.05 8.51 -4.00
C ASN A 237 -4.44 7.39 -4.85
N THR A 238 -4.65 6.14 -4.46
CA THR A 238 -4.12 4.97 -5.18
C THR A 238 -4.65 4.82 -6.60
N PRO A 239 -5.96 5.03 -6.91
CA PRO A 239 -6.46 5.01 -8.28
C PRO A 239 -5.83 6.04 -9.22
N SER A 240 -5.33 7.17 -8.70
CA SER A 240 -4.64 8.18 -9.50
C SER A 240 -3.25 7.73 -9.98
N ILE A 241 -2.68 6.72 -9.35
CA ILE A 241 -1.40 6.10 -9.70
C ILE A 241 -1.65 4.93 -10.66
N GLN A 242 -2.52 4.01 -10.23
CA GLN A 242 -2.85 2.78 -10.94
C GLN A 242 -4.28 2.36 -10.64
N PRO A 243 -5.16 2.20 -11.65
CA PRO A 243 -6.51 1.68 -11.44
C PRO A 243 -6.52 0.29 -10.80
N ASP A 244 -7.52 0.04 -9.96
CA ASP A 244 -7.69 -1.20 -9.18
C ASP A 244 -8.54 -2.23 -9.96
N ASN A 245 -8.10 -2.57 -11.16
CA ASN A 245 -8.70 -3.61 -12.01
C ASN A 245 -7.73 -4.03 -13.13
N GLY A 246 -8.02 -5.17 -13.77
CA GLY A 246 -7.20 -5.69 -14.86
C GLY A 246 -7.22 -4.82 -16.12
N ALA A 247 -8.35 -4.19 -16.44
CA ALA A 247 -8.43 -3.23 -17.55
C ALA A 247 -7.45 -2.07 -17.40
N GLY A 248 -7.14 -1.67 -16.17
CA GLY A 248 -6.20 -0.61 -15.86
C GLY A 248 -4.73 -0.97 -16.07
N LEU A 249 -4.38 -2.22 -16.33
CA LEU A 249 -2.98 -2.62 -16.52
C LEU A 249 -2.35 -2.09 -17.83
N THR A 250 -3.16 -1.59 -18.75
CA THR A 250 -2.72 -0.85 -19.93
C THR A 250 -2.89 0.67 -19.78
N ALA A 251 -3.25 1.13 -18.57
CA ALA A 251 -3.40 2.51 -18.19
C ALA A 251 -2.62 2.79 -16.89
N GLY A 252 -2.78 3.98 -16.31
CA GLY A 252 -2.03 4.36 -15.12
C GLY A 252 -0.52 4.25 -15.33
N ILE A 253 0.24 4.10 -14.24
CA ILE A 253 1.71 4.07 -14.33
C ILE A 253 2.23 2.81 -15.02
N ILE A 254 1.54 1.67 -14.86
CA ILE A 254 1.90 0.43 -15.54
C ILE A 254 1.75 0.61 -17.07
N GLY A 255 0.60 1.14 -17.49
CA GLY A 255 0.36 1.42 -18.91
C GLY A 255 1.32 2.46 -19.47
N LEU A 256 1.60 3.54 -18.75
CA LEU A 256 2.56 4.56 -19.20
C LEU A 256 3.95 3.95 -19.45
N THR A 257 4.46 3.14 -18.52
CA THR A 257 5.79 2.50 -18.67
C THR A 257 5.83 1.41 -19.75
N ASN A 258 4.68 0.88 -20.15
CA ASN A 258 4.54 -0.13 -21.20
C ASN A 258 3.98 0.45 -22.52
N HIS A 259 3.85 1.77 -22.63
CA HIS A 259 3.29 2.44 -23.83
C HIS A 259 1.91 1.88 -24.22
N GLY A 260 1.03 1.70 -23.26
CA GLY A 260 -0.31 1.12 -23.45
C GLY A 260 -0.34 -0.38 -23.78
N ASN A 261 0.82 -1.02 -23.89
CA ASN A 261 0.89 -2.45 -24.13
C ASN A 261 0.65 -3.25 -22.86
N ARG A 262 0.25 -4.50 -23.03
CA ARG A 262 0.10 -5.44 -21.94
C ARG A 262 1.43 -5.78 -21.30
N ARG A 263 1.40 -6.00 -19.97
CA ARG A 263 2.60 -6.32 -19.20
C ARG A 263 3.14 -7.72 -19.52
N LYS A 264 4.45 -7.88 -19.33
CA LYS A 264 5.12 -9.18 -19.33
C LYS A 264 4.88 -9.89 -17.99
N PRO A 265 5.09 -11.23 -17.92
CA PRO A 265 4.82 -12.02 -16.71
C PRO A 265 5.55 -11.58 -15.44
N ASP A 266 6.75 -11.03 -15.54
CA ASP A 266 7.54 -10.56 -14.41
C ASP A 266 7.44 -9.06 -14.13
N GLN A 267 6.63 -8.34 -14.87
CA GLN A 267 6.38 -6.92 -14.63
C GLN A 267 5.38 -6.71 -13.48
N TRP A 268 5.48 -5.55 -12.88
CA TRP A 268 4.76 -5.16 -11.67
C TRP A 268 3.22 -5.24 -11.75
N GLY A 269 2.61 -5.62 -10.61
CA GLY A 269 1.18 -5.51 -10.37
C GLY A 269 0.82 -4.20 -9.69
N ALA A 270 -0.48 -3.99 -9.48
CA ALA A 270 -1.00 -2.76 -8.88
C ALA A 270 -0.47 -2.50 -7.46
N LEU A 271 -0.26 -3.55 -6.63
CA LEU A 271 0.32 -3.36 -5.30
C LEU A 271 1.71 -2.71 -5.36
N ARG A 272 2.53 -3.16 -6.30
CA ARG A 272 3.88 -2.61 -6.49
C ARG A 272 3.84 -1.20 -7.10
N ALA A 273 2.87 -0.93 -7.98
CA ALA A 273 2.64 0.37 -8.58
C ALA A 273 2.17 1.41 -7.55
N TRP A 274 1.25 1.03 -6.64
CA TRP A 274 0.86 1.90 -5.53
C TRP A 274 2.02 2.17 -4.58
N GLY A 275 2.85 1.16 -4.30
CA GLY A 275 4.09 1.33 -3.53
C GLY A 275 5.08 2.28 -4.20
N TRP A 276 5.22 2.22 -5.52
CA TRP A 276 6.02 3.19 -6.27
C TRP A 276 5.46 4.61 -6.10
N GLY A 277 4.14 4.80 -6.20
CA GLY A 277 3.52 6.09 -5.98
C GLY A 277 3.74 6.64 -4.57
N ALA A 278 3.69 5.77 -3.54
CA ALA A 278 4.01 6.16 -2.18
C ALA A 278 5.49 6.56 -2.02
N SER A 279 6.41 5.88 -2.71
CA SER A 279 7.83 6.27 -2.76
C SER A 279 8.02 7.65 -3.43
N ARG A 280 7.23 7.97 -4.46
CA ARG A 280 7.24 9.32 -5.08
C ARG A 280 6.65 10.37 -4.15
N ALA A 281 5.59 10.04 -3.40
CA ALA A 281 5.05 10.92 -2.36
C ALA A 281 6.11 11.21 -1.28
N LEU A 282 6.89 10.20 -0.88
CA LEU A 282 8.00 10.38 0.06
C LEU A 282 9.08 11.33 -0.49
N ASP A 283 9.42 11.25 -1.79
CA ASP A 283 10.36 12.20 -2.42
C ASP A 283 9.89 13.67 -2.27
N TYR A 284 8.57 13.90 -2.42
CA TYR A 284 7.98 15.23 -2.18
C TYR A 284 8.12 15.62 -0.70
N LEU A 285 7.77 14.71 0.21
CA LEU A 285 7.84 14.97 1.65
C LEU A 285 9.27 15.25 2.13
N GLU A 286 10.28 14.62 1.54
CA GLU A 286 11.70 14.90 1.82
C GLU A 286 12.08 16.34 1.47
N SER A 287 11.37 16.99 0.56
CA SER A 287 11.58 18.38 0.18
C SER A 287 10.77 19.40 1.00
N ASP A 288 9.83 18.95 1.83
CA ASP A 288 8.92 19.78 2.60
C ASP A 288 9.48 20.08 3.99
N PRO A 289 9.82 21.35 4.31
CA PRO A 289 10.44 21.71 5.59
C PRO A 289 9.52 21.52 6.81
N SER A 290 8.20 21.33 6.60
CA SER A 290 7.25 21.03 7.68
C SER A 290 7.22 19.56 8.07
N VAL A 291 7.91 18.68 7.32
CA VAL A 291 7.91 17.23 7.49
C VAL A 291 9.23 16.76 8.09
N ASP A 292 9.15 15.95 9.12
CA ASP A 292 10.29 15.13 9.57
C ASP A 292 10.42 13.90 8.66
N ALA A 293 11.15 14.07 7.57
CA ALA A 293 11.28 13.06 6.53
C ALA A 293 11.94 11.75 6.99
N LYS A 294 12.62 11.75 8.15
CA LYS A 294 13.19 10.53 8.74
C LYS A 294 12.15 9.70 9.49
N ASN A 295 11.02 10.29 9.82
CA ASN A 295 9.93 9.70 10.57
C ASN A 295 8.63 9.65 9.75
N VAL A 296 8.73 9.30 8.46
CA VAL A 296 7.57 9.05 7.61
C VAL A 296 7.21 7.58 7.64
N GLY A 297 5.98 7.29 8.07
CA GLY A 297 5.41 5.95 8.08
C GLY A 297 4.51 5.68 6.88
N ILE A 298 4.08 4.40 6.74
CA ILE A 298 3.14 3.93 5.72
C ILE A 298 2.01 3.13 6.38
N GLU A 299 0.78 3.32 5.93
CA GLU A 299 -0.41 2.67 6.47
C GLU A 299 -1.35 2.20 5.36
N GLY A 300 -2.09 1.13 5.64
CA GLY A 300 -3.21 0.67 4.83
C GLY A 300 -3.96 -0.48 5.47
N VAL A 301 -5.24 -0.60 5.08
CA VAL A 301 -6.14 -1.70 5.48
C VAL A 301 -6.52 -2.52 4.25
N SER A 302 -6.70 -3.84 4.41
CA SER A 302 -7.13 -4.72 3.32
C SER A 302 -6.10 -4.78 2.19
N ARG A 303 -6.51 -4.58 0.93
CA ARG A 303 -5.60 -4.48 -0.22
C ARG A 303 -4.56 -3.36 -0.05
N TYR A 304 -4.92 -2.29 0.64
CA TYR A 304 -3.99 -1.22 0.98
C TYR A 304 -3.01 -1.63 2.09
N GLY A 305 -3.41 -2.53 2.99
CA GLY A 305 -2.51 -3.19 3.93
C GLY A 305 -1.49 -4.08 3.22
N LYS A 306 -1.90 -4.82 2.16
CA LYS A 306 -0.96 -5.53 1.29
C LYS A 306 0.03 -4.55 0.65
N ALA A 307 -0.47 -3.44 0.06
CA ALA A 307 0.37 -2.41 -0.57
C ALA A 307 1.32 -1.73 0.42
N ALA A 308 0.87 -1.44 1.65
CA ALA A 308 1.69 -0.84 2.70
C ALA A 308 2.84 -1.76 3.12
N LEU A 309 2.58 -3.06 3.29
CA LEU A 309 3.63 -4.04 3.59
C LEU A 309 4.63 -4.17 2.44
N VAL A 310 4.15 -4.25 1.20
CA VAL A 310 5.00 -4.27 0.00
C VAL A 310 5.86 -2.99 -0.06
N THR A 311 5.26 -1.83 0.16
CA THR A 311 5.99 -0.55 0.18
C THR A 311 7.08 -0.55 1.24
N MET A 312 6.75 -0.90 2.49
CA MET A 312 7.70 -0.97 3.59
C MET A 312 8.84 -1.96 3.33
N ALA A 313 8.55 -3.10 2.71
CA ALA A 313 9.55 -4.12 2.41
C ALA A 313 10.55 -3.67 1.32
N PHE A 314 10.08 -2.96 0.30
CA PHE A 314 10.91 -2.60 -0.86
C PHE A 314 11.55 -1.21 -0.77
N ASP A 315 10.91 -0.22 -0.14
CA ASP A 315 11.50 1.10 0.08
C ASP A 315 11.96 1.26 1.54
N GLN A 316 13.27 1.24 1.74
CA GLN A 316 13.87 1.28 3.08
C GLN A 316 13.81 2.65 3.75
N ARG A 317 13.31 3.68 3.08
CA ARG A 317 13.18 5.03 3.64
C ARG A 317 11.96 5.21 4.54
N PHE A 318 10.91 4.40 4.35
CA PHE A 318 9.79 4.41 5.29
C PHE A 318 10.23 3.92 6.66
N ALA A 319 9.97 4.73 7.68
CA ALA A 319 10.49 4.51 9.02
C ALA A 319 9.66 3.51 9.84
N VAL A 320 8.34 3.45 9.62
CA VAL A 320 7.40 2.62 10.40
C VAL A 320 6.21 2.22 9.51
N ALA A 321 5.58 1.09 9.81
CA ALA A 321 4.36 0.68 9.09
C ALA A 321 3.24 0.23 10.03
N LEU A 322 1.99 0.57 9.68
CA LEU A 322 0.75 -0.02 10.22
C LEU A 322 0.08 -0.86 9.12
N ILE A 323 0.05 -2.16 9.33
CA ILE A 323 -0.48 -3.13 8.35
C ILE A 323 -1.81 -3.69 8.87
N GLY A 324 -2.91 -3.18 8.34
CA GLY A 324 -4.26 -3.53 8.75
C GLY A 324 -4.89 -4.63 7.91
N SER A 325 -5.35 -5.71 8.50
CA SER A 325 -6.25 -6.74 7.92
C SER A 325 -5.90 -7.13 6.48
N SER A 326 -4.60 -7.40 6.22
CA SER A 326 -4.07 -7.48 4.85
C SER A 326 -4.38 -8.81 4.13
N GLY A 327 -4.55 -9.93 4.83
CA GLY A 327 -4.90 -11.23 4.23
C GLY A 327 -3.87 -11.79 3.23
N GLU A 328 -4.34 -12.59 2.29
CA GLU A 328 -3.55 -13.23 1.23
C GLU A 328 -2.84 -12.20 0.33
N GLY A 329 -1.55 -12.41 0.03
CA GLY A 329 -0.71 -11.42 -0.65
C GLY A 329 -0.29 -10.25 0.24
N GLY A 330 -0.54 -10.33 1.55
CA GLY A 330 -0.04 -9.46 2.60
C GLY A 330 0.64 -10.28 3.69
N VAL A 331 0.15 -10.19 4.94
CA VAL A 331 0.74 -10.89 6.09
C VAL A 331 0.34 -12.36 6.16
N LYS A 332 -0.80 -12.76 5.56
CA LYS A 332 -1.25 -14.16 5.55
C LYS A 332 -0.30 -15.04 4.73
N PRO A 333 0.14 -16.21 5.27
CA PRO A 333 0.97 -17.13 4.52
C PRO A 333 0.24 -17.77 3.33
N HIS A 334 0.87 -17.76 2.16
CA HIS A 334 0.37 -18.41 0.95
C HIS A 334 0.11 -19.91 1.13
N ARG A 335 0.99 -20.59 1.90
CA ARG A 335 0.95 -22.05 2.12
C ARG A 335 -0.16 -22.47 3.08
N ARG A 336 -0.82 -21.55 3.73
CA ARG A 336 -1.84 -21.85 4.71
C ARG A 336 -3.21 -21.96 4.07
N ASN A 337 -3.85 -23.13 4.20
CA ASN A 337 -5.17 -23.42 3.69
C ASN A 337 -6.26 -22.96 4.70
N TYR A 338 -6.45 -21.65 4.84
CA TYR A 338 -7.49 -21.08 5.69
C TYR A 338 -8.02 -19.80 5.05
N GLY A 339 -9.34 -19.72 4.85
CA GLY A 339 -9.97 -18.54 4.24
C GLY A 339 -9.54 -18.30 2.79
N GLU A 340 -9.08 -17.10 2.52
CA GLU A 340 -8.52 -16.64 1.23
C GLU A 340 -7.29 -17.48 0.84
N SER A 341 -7.10 -17.75 -0.43
CA SER A 341 -5.96 -18.54 -0.93
C SER A 341 -5.34 -17.91 -2.18
N VAL A 342 -4.22 -18.46 -2.62
CA VAL A 342 -3.52 -18.04 -3.86
C VAL A 342 -4.49 -17.99 -5.05
N GLU A 343 -5.44 -18.93 -5.13
CA GLU A 343 -6.43 -19.00 -6.19
C GLU A 343 -7.35 -17.75 -6.24
N ASN A 344 -7.57 -17.08 -5.11
CA ASN A 344 -8.31 -15.81 -5.07
C ASN A 344 -7.52 -14.67 -5.73
N LEU A 345 -6.20 -14.70 -5.65
CA LEU A 345 -5.31 -13.70 -6.26
C LEU A 345 -4.84 -14.09 -7.67
N THR A 346 -5.15 -15.27 -8.16
CA THR A 346 -4.88 -15.67 -9.55
C THR A 346 -6.12 -15.60 -10.42
N GLY A 347 -7.32 -15.48 -9.83
CA GLY A 347 -8.57 -15.27 -10.53
C GLY A 347 -8.81 -13.81 -10.96
N GLY A 348 -9.78 -13.58 -11.83
CA GLY A 348 -10.07 -12.28 -12.46
C GLY A 348 -10.27 -11.10 -11.49
N GLY A 349 -10.69 -11.37 -10.23
CA GLY A 349 -10.91 -10.31 -9.24
C GLY A 349 -9.66 -9.76 -8.55
N GLY A 350 -8.52 -10.48 -8.57
CA GLY A 350 -7.32 -10.11 -7.80
C GLY A 350 -5.99 -10.19 -8.54
N TYR A 351 -5.93 -10.83 -9.70
CA TYR A 351 -4.66 -11.09 -10.40
C TYR A 351 -3.88 -9.83 -10.77
N HIS A 352 -4.57 -8.72 -10.98
CA HIS A 352 -3.96 -7.43 -11.35
C HIS A 352 -3.10 -6.83 -10.23
N TRP A 353 -3.30 -7.25 -8.98
CA TRP A 353 -2.47 -6.83 -7.86
C TRP A 353 -1.07 -7.41 -7.92
N MET A 354 -0.94 -8.60 -8.50
CA MET A 354 0.26 -9.43 -8.49
C MET A 354 1.02 -9.34 -9.82
N ALA A 355 2.26 -9.83 -9.86
CA ALA A 355 2.95 -10.11 -11.11
C ALA A 355 2.18 -11.16 -11.93
N GLY A 356 2.29 -11.12 -13.26
CA GLY A 356 1.73 -12.17 -14.10
C GLY A 356 2.22 -13.57 -13.73
N ASN A 357 3.50 -13.70 -13.37
CA ASN A 357 4.10 -14.97 -12.92
C ASN A 357 3.37 -15.61 -11.75
N PHE A 358 2.68 -14.84 -10.91
CA PHE A 358 1.94 -15.37 -9.77
C PHE A 358 0.80 -16.32 -10.19
N LEU A 359 0.24 -16.15 -11.40
CA LEU A 359 -0.79 -17.03 -11.95
C LEU A 359 -0.35 -18.50 -12.03
N LYS A 360 0.95 -18.76 -12.16
CA LYS A 360 1.51 -20.12 -12.20
C LYS A 360 1.09 -20.96 -10.99
N TYR A 361 0.94 -20.32 -9.84
CA TYR A 361 0.66 -20.98 -8.57
C TYR A 361 -0.83 -21.29 -8.36
N GLY A 362 -1.70 -20.75 -9.20
CA GLY A 362 -3.12 -21.11 -9.32
C GLY A 362 -3.42 -22.08 -10.47
N ALA A 363 -2.42 -22.46 -11.28
CA ALA A 363 -2.64 -23.27 -12.47
C ALA A 363 -3.11 -24.70 -12.14
N ALA A 364 -4.25 -25.10 -12.70
CA ALA A 364 -4.74 -26.47 -12.72
C ALA A 364 -4.14 -27.25 -13.89
N GLU A 365 -4.09 -26.63 -15.09
CA GLU A 365 -3.47 -27.15 -16.29
C GLU A 365 -2.57 -26.11 -16.97
N ALA A 366 -1.32 -26.45 -17.17
CA ALA A 366 -0.33 -25.58 -17.84
C ALA A 366 0.76 -26.41 -18.53
N THR A 367 1.52 -25.78 -19.42
CA THR A 367 2.65 -26.39 -20.14
C THR A 367 3.78 -26.83 -19.21
N PHE A 368 3.90 -26.21 -18.04
CA PHE A 368 4.88 -26.52 -16.99
C PHE A 368 4.35 -27.47 -15.89
N GLY A 369 3.13 -28.02 -16.05
CA GLY A 369 2.44 -28.81 -15.03
C GLY A 369 1.67 -27.95 -14.03
N SER A 370 1.09 -28.58 -13.01
CA SER A 370 0.38 -27.89 -11.93
C SER A 370 1.37 -27.38 -10.89
N LYS A 371 1.19 -26.13 -10.46
CA LYS A 371 1.87 -25.52 -9.31
C LYS A 371 0.86 -25.09 -8.25
N THR A 372 1.32 -24.99 -7.03
CA THR A 372 0.53 -24.64 -5.85
C THR A 372 1.23 -23.58 -5.01
N ALA A 373 0.60 -23.10 -3.96
CA ALA A 373 1.22 -22.20 -2.99
C ALA A 373 2.56 -22.74 -2.45
N ASN A 374 2.72 -24.08 -2.36
CA ASN A 374 3.96 -24.69 -1.87
C ASN A 374 5.17 -24.52 -2.83
N ASP A 375 4.89 -24.23 -4.10
CA ASP A 375 5.92 -24.03 -5.12
C ASP A 375 6.38 -22.54 -5.21
N ILE A 376 5.76 -21.64 -4.47
CA ILE A 376 6.18 -20.24 -4.38
C ILE A 376 7.54 -20.20 -3.65
N PRO A 377 8.57 -19.55 -4.23
CA PRO A 377 9.92 -19.59 -3.64
C PRO A 377 10.05 -18.79 -2.33
N VAL A 378 9.09 -17.92 -2.05
CA VAL A 378 9.06 -17.02 -0.88
C VAL A 378 7.74 -17.13 -0.13
N GLU A 379 7.67 -16.49 1.06
CA GLU A 379 6.48 -16.49 1.89
C GLU A 379 6.31 -15.16 2.66
N SER A 380 5.13 -14.91 3.22
CA SER A 380 4.79 -13.68 3.92
C SER A 380 5.71 -13.36 5.12
N ASN A 381 6.24 -14.37 5.82
CA ASN A 381 7.24 -14.16 6.86
C ASN A 381 8.55 -13.55 6.31
N GLU A 382 8.94 -13.89 5.09
CA GLU A 382 10.10 -13.29 4.43
C GLU A 382 9.81 -11.85 3.97
N LEU A 383 8.56 -11.56 3.56
CA LEU A 383 8.16 -10.17 3.24
C LEU A 383 8.22 -9.27 4.48
N LEU A 384 7.73 -9.76 5.63
CA LEU A 384 7.88 -9.08 6.92
C LEU A 384 9.35 -8.96 7.33
N ALA A 385 10.16 -10.00 7.12
CA ALA A 385 11.59 -9.99 7.40
C ALA A 385 12.35 -8.95 6.57
N MET A 386 11.93 -8.67 5.34
CA MET A 386 12.52 -7.60 4.51
C MET A 386 12.33 -6.21 5.12
N CYS A 387 11.35 -6.01 6.00
CA CYS A 387 11.13 -4.74 6.70
C CYS A 387 12.15 -4.51 7.82
N ALA A 388 12.74 -5.59 8.38
CA ALA A 388 13.66 -5.51 9.51
C ALA A 388 14.89 -4.63 9.20
N PRO A 389 15.42 -3.88 10.18
CA PRO A 389 14.99 -3.79 11.59
C PRO A 389 13.90 -2.75 11.86
N ARG A 390 13.32 -2.13 10.81
CA ARG A 390 12.34 -1.04 10.93
C ARG A 390 11.02 -1.54 11.54
N PRO A 391 10.37 -0.70 12.37
CA PRO A 391 9.15 -1.07 13.09
C PRO A 391 7.95 -1.40 12.17
N VAL A 392 7.27 -2.53 12.43
CA VAL A 392 6.04 -2.93 11.76
C VAL A 392 4.99 -3.34 12.79
N PHE A 393 3.83 -2.69 12.73
CA PHE A 393 2.65 -3.00 13.54
C PHE A 393 1.62 -3.75 12.69
N VAL A 394 1.34 -5.00 13.03
CA VAL A 394 0.31 -5.82 12.37
C VAL A 394 -0.99 -5.73 13.15
N SER A 395 -2.07 -5.32 12.47
CA SER A 395 -3.39 -5.03 13.04
C SER A 395 -4.47 -5.85 12.37
N TYR A 396 -5.36 -6.42 13.17
CA TYR A 396 -6.58 -7.10 12.71
C TYR A 396 -7.76 -6.73 13.59
N GLY A 397 -8.97 -6.73 13.02
CA GLY A 397 -10.22 -6.68 13.78
C GLY A 397 -10.72 -8.07 14.16
N ILE A 398 -12.01 -8.18 14.44
CA ILE A 398 -12.68 -9.47 14.70
C ILE A 398 -13.81 -9.72 13.70
N PRO A 399 -14.04 -10.98 13.31
CA PRO A 399 -15.10 -11.33 12.36
C PRO A 399 -16.50 -10.93 12.81
N GLU A 400 -16.77 -11.00 14.10
CA GLU A 400 -18.06 -10.66 14.71
C GLU A 400 -18.44 -9.19 14.52
N LYS A 401 -17.45 -8.32 14.26
CA LYS A 401 -17.63 -6.88 13.99
C LYS A 401 -17.30 -6.50 12.54
N GLY A 402 -17.11 -7.50 11.66
CA GLY A 402 -16.99 -7.32 10.22
C GLY A 402 -15.56 -7.25 9.67
N ASP A 403 -14.54 -7.64 10.44
CA ASP A 403 -13.26 -8.00 9.83
C ASP A 403 -13.42 -9.40 9.22
N ALA A 404 -13.08 -9.55 7.94
CA ALA A 404 -13.44 -10.78 7.24
C ALA A 404 -12.68 -12.00 7.80
N HIS A 405 -13.41 -13.04 8.17
CA HIS A 405 -12.84 -14.29 8.72
C HIS A 405 -11.81 -14.93 7.78
N TRP A 406 -12.01 -14.78 6.49
CA TRP A 406 -11.16 -15.35 5.45
C TRP A 406 -9.73 -14.74 5.41
N LEU A 407 -9.45 -13.65 6.14
CA LEU A 407 -8.14 -13.00 6.17
C LEU A 407 -7.08 -13.78 6.96
N ASP A 408 -7.49 -14.85 7.64
CA ASP A 408 -6.59 -15.74 8.41
C ASP A 408 -5.74 -14.99 9.45
N HIS A 409 -6.39 -14.48 10.46
CA HIS A 409 -5.73 -13.72 11.55
C HIS A 409 -4.66 -14.54 12.24
N HIS A 410 -4.92 -15.85 12.50
CA HIS A 410 -3.96 -16.75 13.15
C HIS A 410 -2.75 -17.00 12.25
N GLY A 411 -2.95 -17.30 10.97
CA GLY A 411 -1.85 -17.48 10.02
C GLY A 411 -0.99 -16.22 9.88
N SER A 412 -1.63 -15.05 9.88
CA SER A 412 -0.91 -13.76 9.86
C SER A 412 -0.07 -13.54 11.13
N TYR A 413 -0.57 -13.96 12.28
CA TYR A 413 0.20 -13.95 13.53
C TYR A 413 1.40 -14.92 13.45
N MET A 414 1.19 -16.14 12.94
CA MET A 414 2.27 -17.11 12.74
C MET A 414 3.39 -16.56 11.86
N ALA A 415 3.04 -15.92 10.74
CA ALA A 415 4.02 -15.28 9.85
C ALA A 415 4.79 -14.15 10.55
N THR A 416 4.10 -13.35 11.38
CA THR A 416 4.72 -12.27 12.14
C THR A 416 5.73 -12.81 13.17
N VAL A 417 5.40 -13.91 13.85
CA VAL A 417 6.32 -14.60 14.76
C VAL A 417 7.53 -15.14 14.00
N ALA A 418 7.30 -15.83 12.86
CA ALA A 418 8.38 -16.42 12.05
C ALA A 418 9.37 -15.36 11.51
N ALA A 419 8.90 -14.15 11.16
CA ALA A 419 9.76 -13.06 10.73
C ALA A 419 10.73 -12.56 11.82
N GLY A 420 10.43 -12.80 13.08
CA GLY A 420 11.18 -12.30 14.24
C GLY A 420 12.65 -12.69 14.25
N GLU A 421 13.03 -13.80 13.62
CA GLU A 421 14.42 -14.26 13.55
C GLU A 421 15.34 -13.22 12.89
N VAL A 422 14.88 -12.57 11.82
CA VAL A 422 15.66 -11.55 11.13
C VAL A 422 15.75 -10.27 11.95
N TYR A 423 14.68 -9.89 12.66
CA TYR A 423 14.75 -8.76 13.60
C TYR A 423 15.81 -8.99 14.67
N ARG A 424 15.83 -10.17 15.30
CA ARG A 424 16.86 -10.54 16.27
C ARG A 424 18.28 -10.53 15.66
N LEU A 425 18.45 -11.08 14.45
CA LEU A 425 19.73 -11.06 13.75
C LEU A 425 20.26 -9.64 13.57
N LEU A 426 19.37 -8.70 13.25
CA LEU A 426 19.70 -7.28 13.01
C LEU A 426 19.73 -6.44 14.30
N GLY A 427 19.63 -7.05 15.48
CA GLY A 427 19.71 -6.38 16.78
C GLY A 427 18.44 -5.68 17.21
N ALA A 428 17.32 -5.89 16.53
CA ALA A 428 16.02 -5.35 16.89
C ALA A 428 15.22 -6.37 17.72
N ARG A 429 14.34 -5.85 18.62
CA ARG A 429 13.43 -6.72 19.35
C ARG A 429 12.28 -7.14 18.45
N ASP A 430 11.93 -8.41 18.48
CA ASP A 430 10.76 -8.97 17.81
C ASP A 430 9.49 -8.88 18.70
N LEU A 431 8.51 -9.78 18.49
CA LEU A 431 7.28 -9.86 19.31
C LEU A 431 7.51 -10.33 20.76
N GLY A 432 8.72 -10.78 21.11
CA GLY A 432 9.02 -11.37 22.41
C GLY A 432 8.38 -12.75 22.63
N VAL A 433 8.00 -13.44 21.55
CA VAL A 433 7.42 -14.78 21.57
C VAL A 433 8.54 -15.83 21.40
N THR A 434 8.58 -16.80 22.30
CA THR A 434 9.60 -17.86 22.29
C THR A 434 9.12 -19.18 21.70
N GLU A 435 7.81 -19.33 21.57
CA GLU A 435 7.19 -20.52 20.97
C GLU A 435 7.45 -20.57 19.45
N ASP A 436 7.53 -21.79 18.95
CA ASP A 436 7.60 -22.02 17.51
C ASP A 436 6.33 -21.50 16.81
N TYR A 437 6.49 -20.76 15.71
CA TYR A 437 5.37 -20.16 14.95
C TYR A 437 4.30 -21.20 14.56
N ARG A 438 4.69 -22.49 14.37
CA ARG A 438 3.79 -23.58 13.99
C ARG A 438 2.82 -24.01 15.09
N SER A 439 3.12 -23.67 16.34
CA SER A 439 2.33 -24.04 17.52
C SER A 439 1.89 -22.86 18.36
N VAL A 440 2.32 -21.65 17.97
CA VAL A 440 2.05 -20.43 18.73
C VAL A 440 0.54 -20.13 18.79
N LYS A 441 0.09 -19.66 19.94
CA LYS A 441 -1.28 -19.21 20.15
C LYS A 441 -1.36 -17.69 20.03
N MET A 442 -2.32 -17.23 19.24
CA MET A 442 -2.59 -15.81 19.11
C MET A 442 -3.00 -15.20 20.45
N PRO A 443 -2.51 -13.99 20.82
CA PRO A 443 -2.95 -13.28 22.01
C PRO A 443 -4.48 -13.07 22.01
N PRO A 444 -5.11 -12.96 23.19
CA PRO A 444 -6.51 -12.56 23.27
C PRO A 444 -6.75 -11.20 22.60
N VAL A 445 -7.98 -11.01 22.10
CA VAL A 445 -8.44 -9.73 21.54
C VAL A 445 -8.14 -8.59 22.53
N ASN A 446 -7.72 -7.46 22.01
CA ASN A 446 -7.28 -6.27 22.75
C ASN A 446 -5.96 -6.41 23.55
N LYS A 447 -5.33 -7.58 23.57
CA LYS A 447 -3.99 -7.74 24.11
C LYS A 447 -2.94 -7.50 23.03
N GLY A 448 -2.21 -6.39 23.16
CA GLY A 448 -1.09 -6.07 22.26
C GLY A 448 0.22 -6.74 22.71
N LEU A 449 1.07 -7.08 21.73
CA LEU A 449 2.50 -7.35 21.89
C LEU A 449 3.21 -6.14 21.27
N LEU A 450 3.58 -5.15 22.08
CA LEU A 450 3.99 -3.81 21.65
C LEU A 450 5.37 -3.40 22.16
N ASP A 451 6.16 -4.35 22.69
CA ASP A 451 7.46 -4.04 23.30
C ASP A 451 8.63 -4.12 22.29
N GLY A 452 8.38 -4.63 21.09
CA GLY A 452 9.38 -4.86 20.03
C GLY A 452 9.16 -3.97 18.80
N HIS A 453 10.08 -4.10 17.82
CA HIS A 453 9.98 -3.50 16.49
C HIS A 453 8.98 -4.26 15.60
N LEU A 454 8.70 -5.52 15.90
CA LEU A 454 7.47 -6.18 15.45
C LEU A 454 6.42 -6.00 16.54
N ALA A 455 5.23 -5.57 16.14
CA ALA A 455 4.08 -5.43 17.00
C ALA A 455 2.86 -6.16 16.43
N TRP A 456 2.03 -6.68 17.33
CA TRP A 456 0.78 -7.35 16.98
C TRP A 456 -0.33 -6.91 17.91
N ARG A 457 -1.48 -6.56 17.37
CA ARG A 457 -2.69 -6.36 18.15
C ARG A 457 -3.94 -6.65 17.36
N GLN A 458 -4.73 -7.65 17.79
CA GLN A 458 -6.11 -7.83 17.34
C GLN A 458 -7.02 -6.94 18.18
N HIS A 459 -7.77 -6.05 17.55
CA HIS A 459 -8.74 -5.18 18.23
C HIS A 459 -10.15 -5.74 18.12
N ASP A 460 -11.05 -5.30 19.00
CA ASP A 460 -12.46 -5.69 19.01
C ASP A 460 -13.34 -4.85 18.06
N GLY A 461 -12.74 -4.15 17.11
CA GLY A 461 -13.41 -3.50 15.97
C GLY A 461 -13.53 -4.41 14.76
N GLY A 462 -14.02 -3.86 13.65
CA GLY A 462 -14.14 -4.58 12.38
C GLY A 462 -12.98 -4.28 11.42
N HIS A 463 -13.28 -4.27 10.12
CA HIS A 463 -12.31 -4.05 9.04
C HIS A 463 -11.92 -2.56 8.95
N GLU A 464 -10.98 -2.12 9.78
CA GLU A 464 -10.62 -0.71 9.95
C GLU A 464 -9.31 -0.56 10.75
N ASP A 465 -8.76 0.66 10.82
CA ASP A 465 -7.52 1.01 11.49
C ASP A 465 -7.71 1.80 12.80
N ARG A 466 -8.83 2.57 12.93
CA ARG A 466 -9.05 3.54 14.00
C ARG A 466 -8.94 2.96 15.41
N SER A 467 -9.36 1.72 15.61
CA SER A 467 -9.33 1.05 16.90
C SER A 467 -7.92 0.77 17.41
N ASN A 468 -6.96 0.64 16.48
CA ASN A 468 -5.56 0.43 16.80
C ASN A 468 -4.70 1.69 16.65
N MET A 469 -5.21 2.76 16.04
CA MET A 469 -4.40 3.95 15.74
C MET A 469 -3.75 4.56 16.99
N LYS A 470 -4.47 4.74 18.09
CA LYS A 470 -3.91 5.24 19.36
C LYS A 470 -2.78 4.38 19.91
N TYR A 471 -2.87 3.05 19.75
CA TYR A 471 -1.81 2.13 20.17
C TYR A 471 -0.63 2.17 19.22
N PHE A 472 -0.90 2.30 17.93
CA PHE A 472 0.13 2.47 16.91
C PHE A 472 0.93 3.75 17.14
N ILE A 473 0.28 4.90 17.32
CA ILE A 473 0.93 6.19 17.53
C ILE A 473 1.87 6.11 18.76
N THR A 474 1.34 5.71 19.91
CA THR A 474 2.14 5.58 21.14
C THR A 474 3.34 4.65 20.96
N TRP A 475 3.15 3.52 20.27
CA TRP A 475 4.21 2.58 20.00
C TRP A 475 5.22 3.13 18.98
N ALA A 476 4.75 3.77 17.90
CA ALA A 476 5.59 4.35 16.88
C ALA A 476 6.50 5.45 17.43
N ASP A 477 5.99 6.33 18.29
CA ASP A 477 6.79 7.36 18.97
C ASP A 477 7.93 6.76 19.79
N GLN A 478 7.65 5.68 20.52
CA GLN A 478 8.70 4.97 21.26
C GLN A 478 9.75 4.35 20.34
N MET A 479 9.33 3.73 19.23
CA MET A 479 10.24 3.09 18.28
C MET A 479 11.07 4.10 17.49
N LEU A 480 10.49 5.24 17.12
CA LEU A 480 11.13 6.33 16.38
C LEU A 480 11.89 7.30 17.30
N GLN A 481 11.81 7.13 18.62
CA GLN A 481 12.37 8.05 19.61
C GLN A 481 11.86 9.48 19.42
N HIS A 482 10.62 9.60 18.92
CA HIS A 482 9.96 10.87 18.76
C HIS A 482 9.37 11.30 20.11
N SER A 483 9.84 12.43 20.64
CA SER A 483 9.27 13.04 21.85
C SER A 483 8.33 14.18 21.46
N HIS A 484 7.08 14.10 21.87
CA HIS A 484 6.15 15.22 21.72
C HIS A 484 6.75 16.48 22.35
N GLY A 485 6.92 17.53 21.59
CA GLY A 485 7.27 18.84 22.11
C GLY A 485 6.13 19.36 23.00
N GLY A 486 6.14 18.93 24.25
CA GLY A 486 5.37 19.47 25.37
C GLY A 486 3.95 19.96 25.07
N VAL A 487 2.99 19.04 24.92
CA VAL A 487 1.59 19.33 25.23
C VAL A 487 1.44 19.04 26.73
N PRO A 488 0.98 19.97 27.58
CA PRO A 488 0.75 19.68 28.99
C PRO A 488 -0.33 18.61 29.11
N ASP A 489 -0.07 17.57 29.95
CA ASP A 489 -1.08 16.61 30.37
C ASP A 489 -2.36 17.34 30.79
N MET A 490 -3.41 17.24 30.01
CA MET A 490 -4.75 17.57 30.51
C MET A 490 -5.22 16.37 31.35
N LYS A 491 -5.07 16.54 32.68
CA LYS A 491 -5.66 15.67 33.70
C LYS A 491 -7.18 15.73 33.68
#